data_b336af41a98d4df81851dfe8b5126009
#
_entry.id   b336af41a98d4df81851dfe8b5126009
#
_cell.length_a   1.000
_cell.length_b   1.000
_cell.length_c   1.000
_cell.angle_alpha   90.00
_cell.angle_beta   90.00
_cell.angle_gamma   90.00
#
_symmetry.space_group_name_H-M   'P 1'
#
loop_
_entity.id
_entity.type
_entity.pdbx_description
1 polymer ?
#
loop_
_entity_poly.entity_id
_entity_poly.type
_entity_poly.pdbx_seq_one_letter_code
_entity_poly.pdbx_strand_id
1 'polypeptide(L)'
;SNVNLHLESKDTILRFTRDITPANYPLVFAHYEGSKLYNWSPLIYAYQQENIALTGKGTLDGQADKNNWWNWSRTVNPDGTITKPGNNDVKLLRKMTDNGTPAEERIFGEGHYLRPNFYQPIECTNVLIEGVTIANSPMWELNPVLCTNFTARGVTIDTHGYNNDGCDPENCNYVLIENCFFNTGDDCIAVKAGRNRDGRELGE
;
A
#
# COMPACT_ATOMS: atom_id res chain seq x y z
N SER A 1 0.02 2.78 -19.43
CA SER A 1 0.19 1.38 -19.89
C SER A 1 1.50 1.21 -20.65
N ASN A 2 2.03 -0.02 -20.67
CA ASN A 2 3.32 -0.38 -21.31
C ASN A 2 4.51 0.40 -20.73
N VAL A 3 4.63 0.46 -19.41
CA VAL A 3 5.69 1.18 -18.69
C VAL A 3 6.42 0.22 -17.77
N ASN A 4 7.74 0.29 -17.76
CA ASN A 4 8.60 -0.38 -16.79
C ASN A 4 9.46 0.66 -16.06
N LEU A 5 9.29 0.78 -14.74
CA LEU A 5 10.26 1.47 -13.88
C LEU A 5 11.39 0.48 -13.56
N HIS A 6 12.58 0.76 -14.06
CA HIS A 6 13.73 -0.14 -13.90
C HIS A 6 14.85 0.46 -13.06
N LEU A 7 15.26 -0.25 -12.01
CA LEU A 7 16.39 0.11 -11.16
C LEU A 7 17.60 -0.76 -11.52
N GLU A 8 18.48 -0.26 -12.36
CA GLU A 8 19.55 -0.98 -13.05
C GLU A 8 20.47 -1.77 -12.12
N SER A 9 20.94 -1.19 -11.03
CA SER A 9 21.91 -1.82 -10.15
C SER A 9 21.45 -1.89 -8.70
N LYS A 10 22.09 -2.79 -7.93
CA LYS A 10 21.87 -2.89 -6.48
C LYS A 10 22.28 -1.63 -5.70
N ASP A 11 23.10 -0.77 -6.29
CA ASP A 11 23.51 0.48 -5.70
C ASP A 11 22.54 1.64 -5.99
N THR A 12 21.55 1.38 -6.87
CA THR A 12 20.49 2.34 -7.17
C THR A 12 19.47 2.36 -6.02
N ILE A 13 19.28 3.53 -5.41
CA ILE A 13 18.30 3.73 -4.34
C ILE A 13 17.34 4.83 -4.76
N LEU A 14 16.07 4.51 -4.88
CA LEU A 14 14.99 5.47 -5.06
C LEU A 14 14.36 5.75 -3.70
N ARG A 15 14.52 6.98 -3.19
CA ARG A 15 13.96 7.40 -1.91
C ARG A 15 12.74 8.26 -2.10
N PHE A 16 11.67 7.91 -1.41
CA PHE A 16 10.46 8.72 -1.35
C PHE A 16 10.62 9.84 -0.32
N THR A 17 10.09 11.01 -0.61
CA THR A 17 10.23 12.18 0.29
C THR A 17 9.52 11.94 1.62
N ARG A 18 10.07 12.52 2.69
CA ARG A 18 9.46 12.55 4.03
C ARG A 18 8.48 13.71 4.20
N ASP A 19 8.41 14.60 3.22
CA ASP A 19 7.51 15.76 3.21
C ASP A 19 6.13 15.34 2.72
N ILE A 20 5.23 15.07 3.68
CA ILE A 20 3.87 14.57 3.44
C ILE A 20 2.97 15.75 3.13
N THR A 21 2.87 16.08 1.87
CA THR A 21 2.03 17.17 1.35
C THR A 21 1.22 16.71 0.14
N PRO A 22 0.11 17.38 -0.18
CA PRO A 22 -0.67 17.06 -1.39
C PRO A 22 0.12 17.19 -2.70
N ALA A 23 1.20 17.98 -2.71
CA ALA A 23 2.09 18.12 -3.87
C ALA A 23 2.95 16.86 -4.09
N ASN A 24 3.38 16.21 -3.01
CA ASN A 24 4.23 15.02 -3.06
C ASN A 24 3.41 13.72 -3.05
N TYR A 25 2.31 13.70 -2.32
CA TYR A 25 1.39 12.57 -2.21
C TYR A 25 -0.04 13.06 -2.50
N PRO A 26 -0.42 13.21 -3.77
CA PRO A 26 -1.74 13.70 -4.12
C PRO A 26 -2.85 12.75 -3.64
N LEU A 27 -4.05 13.31 -3.47
CA LEU A 27 -5.23 12.53 -3.17
C LEU A 27 -5.63 11.71 -4.40
N VAL A 28 -5.72 10.41 -4.25
CA VAL A 28 -6.10 9.48 -5.34
C VAL A 28 -7.14 8.47 -4.86
N PHE A 29 -7.88 7.89 -5.81
CA PHE A 29 -8.68 6.71 -5.53
C PHE A 29 -7.77 5.56 -5.10
N ALA A 30 -8.05 4.98 -3.96
CA ALA A 30 -7.23 3.95 -3.33
C ALA A 30 -8.07 2.91 -2.61
N HIS A 31 -7.44 1.87 -2.10
CA HIS A 31 -8.03 0.94 -1.14
C HIS A 31 -7.26 1.02 0.18
N TYR A 32 -8.00 0.96 1.28
CA TYR A 32 -7.46 0.88 2.63
C TYR A 32 -8.14 -0.25 3.39
N GLU A 33 -7.40 -1.29 3.72
CA GLU A 33 -7.90 -2.50 4.39
C GLU A 33 -9.22 -3.03 3.78
N GLY A 34 -9.28 -3.14 2.45
CA GLY A 34 -10.44 -3.67 1.74
C GLY A 34 -11.59 -2.68 1.53
N SER A 35 -11.40 -1.42 1.81
CA SER A 35 -12.40 -0.35 1.63
C SER A 35 -11.95 0.66 0.58
N LYS A 36 -12.85 1.03 -0.33
CA LYS A 36 -12.63 2.08 -1.35
C LYS A 36 -12.70 3.47 -0.71
N LEU A 37 -11.79 4.37 -1.11
CA LEU A 37 -11.75 5.74 -0.62
C LEU A 37 -10.88 6.62 -1.53
N TYR A 38 -10.84 7.92 -1.25
CA TYR A 38 -9.77 8.82 -1.72
C TYR A 38 -8.82 9.08 -0.56
N ASN A 39 -7.54 8.74 -0.75
CA ASN A 39 -6.50 8.83 0.27
C ASN A 39 -5.20 9.39 -0.32
N TRP A 40 -4.22 9.66 0.52
CA TRP A 40 -2.84 9.90 0.11
C TRP A 40 -2.39 8.84 -0.89
N SER A 41 -1.77 9.27 -1.99
CA SER A 41 -1.27 8.34 -3.00
C SER A 41 -0.35 7.28 -2.39
N PRO A 42 -0.52 6.00 -2.74
CA PRO A 42 0.54 5.02 -2.56
C PRO A 42 1.86 5.53 -3.13
N LEU A 43 2.98 5.06 -2.58
CA LEU A 43 4.29 5.54 -3.01
C LEU A 43 4.53 5.24 -4.50
N ILE A 44 4.10 4.05 -4.93
CA ILE A 44 3.97 3.70 -6.36
C ILE A 44 2.52 3.30 -6.62
N TYR A 45 1.90 4.00 -7.53
CA TYR A 45 0.48 3.90 -7.82
C TYR A 45 0.19 3.64 -9.29
N ALA A 46 -0.76 2.78 -9.55
CA ALA A 46 -1.33 2.58 -10.89
C ALA A 46 -2.83 2.29 -10.77
N TYR A 47 -3.63 2.86 -11.64
CA TYR A 47 -5.06 2.62 -11.71
C TYR A 47 -5.48 2.36 -13.16
N GLN A 48 -6.14 1.21 -13.39
CA GLN A 48 -6.65 0.79 -14.70
C GLN A 48 -5.56 0.79 -15.80
N GLN A 49 -4.39 0.23 -15.48
CA GLN A 49 -3.27 0.15 -16.42
C GLN A 49 -3.01 -1.29 -16.88
N GLU A 50 -2.38 -1.42 -18.04
CA GLU A 50 -1.99 -2.70 -18.61
C GLU A 50 -0.50 -2.76 -18.88
N ASN A 51 0.09 -3.97 -18.74
CA ASN A 51 1.49 -4.24 -19.06
C ASN A 51 2.43 -3.26 -18.31
N ILE A 52 2.33 -3.22 -17.00
CA ILE A 52 3.18 -2.38 -16.13
C ILE A 52 4.16 -3.24 -15.38
N ALA A 53 5.36 -2.72 -15.21
CA ALA A 53 6.40 -3.43 -14.47
C ALA A 53 7.23 -2.50 -13.57
N LEU A 54 7.75 -3.08 -12.51
CA LEU A 54 8.77 -2.53 -11.62
C LEU A 54 9.87 -3.58 -11.50
N THR A 55 11.03 -3.32 -12.09
CA THR A 55 12.07 -4.34 -12.22
C THR A 55 13.45 -3.84 -11.84
N GLY A 56 14.39 -4.76 -11.70
CA GLY A 56 15.80 -4.45 -11.50
C GLY A 56 16.36 -5.02 -10.22
N LYS A 57 17.43 -4.41 -9.72
CA LYS A 57 18.17 -4.89 -8.54
C LYS A 57 18.27 -3.86 -7.43
N GLY A 58 17.72 -2.65 -7.67
CA GLY A 58 17.83 -1.54 -6.75
C GLY A 58 16.86 -1.61 -5.57
N THR A 59 16.94 -0.61 -4.71
CA THR A 59 16.12 -0.48 -3.51
C THR A 59 15.16 0.69 -3.66
N LEU A 60 13.91 0.46 -3.30
CA LEU A 60 12.91 1.49 -3.09
C LEU A 60 12.74 1.69 -1.59
N ASP A 61 13.07 2.88 -1.11
CA ASP A 61 13.06 3.24 0.31
C ASP A 61 11.97 4.27 0.59
N GLY A 62 10.91 3.84 1.25
CA GLY A 62 9.77 4.69 1.61
C GLY A 62 10.07 5.68 2.72
N GLN A 63 11.23 5.55 3.38
CA GLN A 63 11.69 6.41 4.47
C GLN A 63 10.67 6.54 5.63
N ALA A 64 9.74 5.60 5.77
CA ALA A 64 8.80 5.60 6.87
C ALA A 64 9.50 5.21 8.18
N ASP A 65 9.19 5.94 9.23
CA ASP A 65 9.66 5.66 10.58
C ASP A 65 8.70 6.24 11.64
N LYS A 66 9.10 6.16 12.91
CA LYS A 66 8.32 6.66 14.06
C LYS A 66 8.13 8.19 14.09
N ASN A 67 8.82 8.94 13.24
CA ASN A 67 8.74 10.40 13.19
C ASN A 67 7.91 10.91 11.99
N ASN A 68 7.39 9.99 11.17
CA ASN A 68 6.49 10.34 10.07
C ASN A 68 5.33 9.35 9.98
N TRP A 69 5.21 8.52 8.94
CA TRP A 69 4.05 7.66 8.68
C TRP A 69 3.67 6.72 9.83
N TRP A 70 4.65 6.09 10.53
CA TRP A 70 4.34 5.09 11.56
C TRP A 70 3.71 5.68 12.81
N ASN A 71 3.96 6.95 13.11
CA ASN A 71 3.33 7.63 14.24
C ASN A 71 1.82 7.81 14.06
N TRP A 72 1.31 7.76 12.82
CA TRP A 72 -0.13 7.78 12.57
C TRP A 72 -0.84 6.53 13.07
N SER A 73 -0.16 5.38 13.02
CA SER A 73 -0.67 4.13 13.60
C SER A 73 -0.48 4.08 15.10
N ARG A 74 0.71 4.45 15.58
CA ARG A 74 1.04 4.40 17.00
C ARG A 74 2.13 5.40 17.34
N THR A 75 1.85 6.24 18.32
CA THR A 75 2.83 7.14 18.96
C THR A 75 2.96 6.77 20.43
N VAL A 76 4.18 6.54 20.89
CA VAL A 76 4.49 6.40 22.32
C VAL A 76 4.88 7.78 22.83
N ASN A 77 4.07 8.32 23.74
CA ASN A 77 4.27 9.63 24.35
C ASN A 77 5.37 9.57 25.43
N PRO A 78 5.96 10.70 25.83
CA PRO A 78 6.99 10.74 26.87
C PRO A 78 6.54 10.19 28.22
N ASP A 79 5.25 10.24 28.53
CA ASP A 79 4.64 9.68 29.76
C ASP A 79 4.33 8.18 29.66
N GLY A 80 4.71 7.53 28.55
CA GLY A 80 4.46 6.11 28.28
C GLY A 80 3.07 5.80 27.75
N THR A 81 2.17 6.77 27.62
CA THR A 81 0.86 6.55 27.00
C THR A 81 0.98 6.33 25.50
N ILE A 82 -0.01 5.65 24.90
CA ILE A 82 -0.03 5.36 23.47
C ILE A 82 -1.21 6.10 22.84
N THR A 83 -0.91 6.91 21.83
CA THR A 83 -1.91 7.49 20.94
C THR A 83 -1.89 6.79 19.59
N LYS A 84 -3.06 6.72 18.95
CA LYS A 84 -3.25 6.08 17.64
C LYS A 84 -4.10 7.01 16.76
N PRO A 85 -3.49 8.03 16.13
CA PRO A 85 -4.24 9.04 15.37
C PRO A 85 -5.14 8.44 14.30
N GLY A 86 -4.65 7.45 13.54
CA GLY A 86 -5.41 6.80 12.47
C GLY A 86 -6.61 5.98 12.91
N ASN A 87 -6.72 5.61 14.21
CA ASN A 87 -7.84 4.76 14.66
C ASN A 87 -9.22 5.42 14.49
N ASN A 88 -9.32 6.73 14.63
CA ASN A 88 -10.58 7.44 14.43
C ASN A 88 -10.96 7.46 12.96
N ASP A 89 -9.99 7.64 12.07
CA ASP A 89 -10.21 7.62 10.63
C ASP A 89 -10.58 6.23 10.13
N VAL A 90 -9.94 5.18 10.65
CA VAL A 90 -10.34 3.79 10.37
C VAL A 90 -11.80 3.54 10.79
N LYS A 91 -12.21 3.99 11.98
CA LYS A 91 -13.59 3.86 12.43
C LYS A 91 -14.56 4.67 11.56
N LEU A 92 -14.15 5.88 11.17
CA LEU A 92 -14.95 6.74 10.29
C LEU A 92 -15.12 6.09 8.92
N LEU A 93 -14.03 5.61 8.29
CA LEU A 93 -14.09 4.92 7.01
C LEU A 93 -15.02 3.70 7.07
N ARG A 94 -14.88 2.87 8.10
CA ARG A 94 -15.77 1.70 8.31
C ARG A 94 -17.23 2.09 8.43
N LYS A 95 -17.53 3.15 9.18
CA LYS A 95 -18.89 3.67 9.31
C LYS A 95 -19.43 4.18 7.98
N MET A 96 -18.62 4.90 7.21
CA MET A 96 -19.02 5.39 5.88
C MET A 96 -19.31 4.22 4.92
N THR A 97 -18.46 3.18 4.89
CA THR A 97 -18.70 1.98 4.08
C THR A 97 -19.96 1.25 4.49
N ASP A 98 -20.17 1.02 5.78
CA ASP A 98 -21.35 0.29 6.29
C ASP A 98 -22.67 1.06 6.01
N ASN A 99 -22.61 2.40 6.04
CA ASN A 99 -23.75 3.26 5.69
C ASN A 99 -23.97 3.38 4.16
N GLY A 100 -23.07 2.84 3.33
CA GLY A 100 -23.16 2.94 1.87
C GLY A 100 -22.80 4.32 1.32
N THR A 101 -22.04 5.10 2.05
CA THR A 101 -21.47 6.36 1.51
C THR A 101 -20.67 6.07 0.24
N PRO A 102 -20.90 6.76 -0.88
CA PRO A 102 -20.11 6.57 -2.10
C PRO A 102 -18.60 6.76 -1.87
N ALA A 103 -17.75 6.03 -2.62
CA ALA A 103 -16.30 6.10 -2.45
C ALA A 103 -15.75 7.51 -2.68
N GLU A 104 -16.36 8.26 -3.59
CA GLU A 104 -16.02 9.66 -3.95
C GLU A 104 -16.23 10.65 -2.78
N GLU A 105 -17.04 10.27 -1.81
CA GLU A 105 -17.30 11.06 -0.60
C GLU A 105 -16.42 10.64 0.59
N ARG A 106 -15.68 9.52 0.47
CA ARG A 106 -14.77 9.01 1.50
C ARG A 106 -13.39 9.59 1.31
N ILE A 107 -13.20 10.85 1.71
CA ILE A 107 -11.98 11.63 1.48
C ILE A 107 -11.14 11.68 2.74
N PHE A 108 -9.91 11.12 2.67
CA PHE A 108 -8.98 10.95 3.79
C PHE A 108 -7.57 11.48 3.43
N GLY A 109 -7.48 12.74 3.04
CA GLY A 109 -6.22 13.44 2.76
C GLY A 109 -5.72 14.24 3.96
N GLU A 110 -5.47 15.52 3.73
CA GLU A 110 -4.98 16.44 4.76
C GLU A 110 -5.92 16.50 5.97
N GLY A 111 -5.34 16.41 7.17
CA GLY A 111 -6.10 16.34 8.44
C GLY A 111 -6.53 14.91 8.83
N HIS A 112 -6.28 13.90 7.99
CA HIS A 112 -6.55 12.50 8.25
C HIS A 112 -5.26 11.67 8.28
N TYR A 113 -5.30 10.52 8.96
CA TYR A 113 -4.11 9.74 9.33
C TYR A 113 -4.19 8.29 8.83
N LEU A 114 -4.75 8.06 7.63
CA LEU A 114 -4.71 6.77 6.95
C LEU A 114 -3.44 6.70 6.09
N ARG A 115 -2.51 5.82 6.47
CA ARG A 115 -1.22 5.65 5.79
C ARG A 115 -1.43 5.00 4.42
N PRO A 116 -0.80 5.49 3.34
CA PRO A 116 -0.87 4.81 2.05
C PRO A 116 -0.05 3.51 2.06
N ASN A 117 -0.39 2.57 1.17
CA ASN A 117 0.42 1.40 0.88
C ASN A 117 1.66 1.79 0.06
N PHE A 118 2.67 0.91 -0.02
CA PHE A 118 3.87 1.21 -0.81
C PHE A 118 3.58 1.10 -2.31
N TYR A 119 3.21 -0.09 -2.78
CA TYR A 119 2.90 -0.38 -4.18
C TYR A 119 1.45 -0.86 -4.28
N GLN A 120 0.61 -0.06 -4.90
CA GLN A 120 -0.82 -0.37 -5.04
C GLN A 120 -1.30 -0.19 -6.49
N PRO A 121 -1.15 -1.21 -7.34
CA PRO A 121 -1.86 -1.28 -8.62
C PRO A 121 -3.32 -1.67 -8.36
N ILE A 122 -4.26 -0.93 -8.94
CA ILE A 122 -5.70 -1.17 -8.80
C ILE A 122 -6.31 -1.40 -10.18
N GLU A 123 -7.10 -2.47 -10.35
CA GLU A 123 -7.77 -2.81 -11.61
C GLU A 123 -6.79 -2.88 -12.81
N CYS A 124 -5.57 -3.38 -12.54
CA CYS A 124 -4.53 -3.49 -13.57
C CYS A 124 -4.42 -4.91 -14.13
N THR A 125 -3.95 -5.03 -15.38
CA THR A 125 -3.71 -6.31 -16.04
C THR A 125 -2.26 -6.45 -16.43
N ASN A 126 -1.67 -7.65 -16.25
CA ASN A 126 -0.26 -7.96 -16.51
C ASN A 126 0.67 -7.03 -15.72
N VAL A 127 0.74 -7.26 -14.43
CA VAL A 127 1.56 -6.50 -13.47
C VAL A 127 2.75 -7.34 -13.04
N LEU A 128 3.97 -6.85 -13.24
CA LEU A 128 5.20 -7.52 -12.82
C LEU A 128 5.97 -6.66 -11.83
N ILE A 129 6.36 -7.26 -10.71
CA ILE A 129 7.42 -6.72 -9.86
C ILE A 129 8.53 -7.75 -9.72
N GLU A 130 9.78 -7.39 -10.06
CA GLU A 130 10.86 -8.35 -10.14
C GLU A 130 12.20 -7.81 -9.64
N GLY A 131 12.85 -8.56 -8.74
CA GLY A 131 14.25 -8.42 -8.36
C GLY A 131 14.58 -7.26 -7.42
N VAL A 132 13.66 -6.35 -7.19
CA VAL A 132 13.87 -5.14 -6.37
C VAL A 132 13.79 -5.45 -4.87
N THR A 133 14.38 -4.55 -4.07
CA THR A 133 14.21 -4.51 -2.63
C THR A 133 13.27 -3.38 -2.24
N ILE A 134 12.34 -3.63 -1.33
CA ILE A 134 11.45 -2.61 -0.75
C ILE A 134 11.74 -2.50 0.74
N ALA A 135 11.83 -1.27 1.23
CA ALA A 135 12.11 -0.97 2.63
C ALA A 135 11.31 0.23 3.14
N ASN A 136 11.03 0.22 4.43
CA ASN A 136 10.45 1.35 5.17
C ASN A 136 9.13 1.86 4.56
N SER A 137 8.18 0.95 4.36
CA SER A 137 6.83 1.30 3.88
C SER A 137 6.02 2.05 4.93
N PRO A 138 5.15 2.98 4.51
CA PRO A 138 4.15 3.55 5.41
C PRO A 138 3.20 2.51 6.01
N MET A 139 2.74 1.53 5.21
CA MET A 139 1.80 0.49 5.57
C MET A 139 2.14 -0.82 4.82
N TRP A 140 1.20 -1.52 4.22
CA TRP A 140 1.42 -2.74 3.42
C TRP A 140 2.38 -2.47 2.26
N GLU A 141 3.24 -3.45 1.97
CA GLU A 141 4.26 -3.29 0.93
C GLU A 141 3.67 -3.47 -0.48
N LEU A 142 3.26 -4.68 -0.82
CA LEU A 142 2.63 -5.01 -2.10
C LEU A 142 1.14 -5.25 -1.90
N ASN A 143 0.31 -4.37 -2.42
CA ASN A 143 -1.13 -4.52 -2.35
C ASN A 143 -1.77 -4.37 -3.74
N PRO A 144 -1.64 -5.39 -4.61
CA PRO A 144 -2.43 -5.43 -5.84
C PRO A 144 -3.91 -5.60 -5.50
N VAL A 145 -4.77 -4.80 -6.12
CA VAL A 145 -6.22 -4.78 -5.87
C VAL A 145 -6.96 -4.99 -7.18
N LEU A 146 -7.86 -5.96 -7.24
CA LEU A 146 -8.68 -6.28 -8.44
C LEU A 146 -7.82 -6.46 -9.70
N CYS A 147 -6.57 -6.90 -9.53
CA CYS A 147 -5.65 -7.10 -10.65
C CYS A 147 -5.82 -8.49 -11.28
N THR A 148 -5.54 -8.58 -12.57
CA THR A 148 -5.45 -9.84 -13.30
C THR A 148 -4.04 -10.07 -13.78
N ASN A 149 -3.47 -11.26 -13.49
CA ASN A 149 -2.10 -11.62 -13.83
C ASN A 149 -1.06 -10.71 -13.14
N PHE A 150 -0.98 -10.83 -11.80
CA PHE A 150 0.04 -10.17 -10.98
C PHE A 150 1.17 -11.16 -10.67
N THR A 151 2.40 -10.75 -10.90
CA THR A 151 3.61 -11.53 -10.57
C THR A 151 4.55 -10.74 -9.69
N ALA A 152 4.89 -11.29 -8.52
CA ALA A 152 6.03 -10.86 -7.70
C ALA A 152 7.11 -11.95 -7.76
N ARG A 153 8.30 -11.60 -8.27
CA ARG A 153 9.40 -12.55 -8.46
C ARG A 153 10.72 -12.03 -7.92
N GLY A 154 11.37 -12.80 -7.06
CA GLY A 154 12.68 -12.43 -6.52
C GLY A 154 12.71 -11.11 -5.76
N VAL A 155 11.58 -10.67 -5.22
CA VAL A 155 11.45 -9.42 -4.46
C VAL A 155 11.93 -9.65 -3.04
N THR A 156 12.68 -8.70 -2.50
CA THR A 156 13.10 -8.70 -1.10
C THR A 156 12.36 -7.60 -0.34
N ILE A 157 11.70 -7.98 0.75
CA ILE A 157 11.07 -7.06 1.70
C ILE A 157 11.63 -7.37 3.08
N ASP A 158 12.33 -6.39 3.66
CA ASP A 158 12.90 -6.48 5.02
C ASP A 158 12.59 -5.16 5.75
N THR A 159 11.44 -5.14 6.45
CA THR A 159 10.89 -3.93 7.06
C THR A 159 9.96 -4.29 8.22
N HIS A 160 10.04 -3.54 9.32
CA HIS A 160 9.41 -3.91 10.59
C HIS A 160 8.55 -2.80 11.20
N GLY A 161 7.93 -1.98 10.34
CA GLY A 161 6.92 -1.01 10.77
C GLY A 161 5.57 -1.65 11.11
N TYR A 162 4.68 -0.85 11.66
CA TYR A 162 3.32 -1.30 11.97
C TYR A 162 2.54 -1.56 10.67
N ASN A 163 1.93 -2.76 10.56
CA ASN A 163 1.21 -3.22 9.37
C ASN A 163 2.08 -3.18 8.10
N ASN A 164 3.37 -3.49 8.23
CA ASN A 164 4.23 -3.75 7.10
C ASN A 164 4.06 -5.22 6.68
N ASP A 165 2.91 -5.54 6.10
CA ASP A 165 2.63 -6.82 5.48
C ASP A 165 3.38 -6.88 4.14
N GLY A 166 3.92 -8.05 3.78
CA GLY A 166 4.77 -8.19 2.60
C GLY A 166 3.98 -8.14 1.28
N CYS A 167 2.98 -8.99 1.12
CA CYS A 167 2.14 -8.99 -0.08
C CYS A 167 0.69 -9.35 0.26
N ASP A 168 -0.20 -8.41 0.02
CA ASP A 168 -1.63 -8.51 0.30
C ASP A 168 -2.46 -8.38 -0.98
N PRO A 169 -2.55 -9.45 -1.79
CA PRO A 169 -3.43 -9.42 -2.97
C PRO A 169 -4.89 -9.37 -2.53
N GLU A 170 -5.63 -8.39 -3.06
CA GLU A 170 -7.04 -8.16 -2.75
C GLU A 170 -7.90 -8.39 -3.99
N ASN A 171 -8.80 -9.38 -3.97
CA ASN A 171 -9.69 -9.74 -5.08
C ASN A 171 -8.98 -9.85 -6.44
N CYS A 172 -7.79 -10.44 -6.46
CA CYS A 172 -6.97 -10.61 -7.66
C CYS A 172 -7.16 -11.97 -8.31
N ASN A 173 -6.98 -12.04 -9.64
CA ASN A 173 -6.97 -13.29 -10.40
C ASN A 173 -5.57 -13.57 -10.96
N TYR A 174 -5.12 -14.83 -10.91
CA TYR A 174 -3.80 -15.26 -11.41
C TYR A 174 -2.64 -14.53 -10.74
N VAL A 175 -2.47 -14.75 -9.44
CA VAL A 175 -1.37 -14.21 -8.63
C VAL A 175 -0.26 -15.23 -8.53
N LEU A 176 0.96 -14.84 -8.89
CA LEU A 176 2.18 -15.62 -8.70
C LEU A 176 3.15 -14.86 -7.79
N ILE A 177 3.55 -15.49 -6.69
CA ILE A 177 4.60 -14.99 -5.79
C ILE A 177 5.68 -16.09 -5.73
N GLU A 178 6.85 -15.82 -6.28
CA GLU A 178 7.90 -16.84 -6.36
C GLU A 178 9.30 -16.27 -6.06
N ASN A 179 10.12 -17.07 -5.37
CA ASN A 179 11.50 -16.73 -5.03
C ASN A 179 11.66 -15.40 -4.28
N CYS A 180 10.62 -14.98 -3.55
CA CYS A 180 10.62 -13.75 -2.75
C CYS A 180 11.13 -14.02 -1.34
N PHE A 181 11.70 -13.00 -0.71
CA PHE A 181 12.08 -12.99 0.69
C PHE A 181 11.28 -11.93 1.43
N PHE A 182 10.46 -12.35 2.39
CA PHE A 182 9.63 -11.46 3.22
C PHE A 182 10.02 -11.65 4.69
N ASN A 183 10.57 -10.60 5.29
CA ASN A 183 10.86 -10.48 6.72
C ASN A 183 10.20 -9.18 7.21
N THR A 184 9.00 -9.31 7.72
CA THR A 184 8.04 -8.20 7.83
C THR A 184 7.58 -7.96 9.26
N GLY A 185 7.13 -6.76 9.54
CA GLY A 185 6.60 -6.36 10.85
C GLY A 185 5.17 -6.82 11.12
N ASP A 186 4.50 -7.39 10.12
CA ASP A 186 3.17 -8.01 10.19
C ASP A 186 3.16 -9.24 9.27
N ASP A 187 2.05 -9.62 8.64
CA ASP A 187 1.94 -10.82 7.81
C ASP A 187 2.91 -10.80 6.60
N CYS A 188 3.54 -11.92 6.28
CA CYS A 188 4.36 -12.01 5.07
C CYS A 188 3.49 -12.01 3.81
N ILE A 189 2.41 -12.78 3.81
CA ILE A 189 1.40 -12.82 2.74
C ILE A 189 0.02 -12.94 3.39
N ALA A 190 -0.89 -12.03 3.04
CA ALA A 190 -2.27 -12.07 3.50
C ALA A 190 -3.25 -11.84 2.34
N VAL A 191 -3.92 -12.90 1.90
CA VAL A 191 -4.93 -12.79 0.84
C VAL A 191 -6.16 -12.09 1.39
N LYS A 192 -6.59 -11.05 0.72
CA LYS A 192 -7.71 -10.19 1.09
C LYS A 192 -8.86 -10.32 0.07
N ALA A 193 -10.09 -10.09 0.51
CA ALA A 193 -11.29 -10.19 -0.33
C ALA A 193 -12.23 -8.98 -0.17
N GLY A 194 -11.66 -7.81 0.05
CA GLY A 194 -12.42 -6.60 0.36
C GLY A 194 -12.99 -6.64 1.78
N ARG A 195 -13.73 -5.60 2.16
CA ARG A 195 -14.26 -5.48 3.53
C ARG A 195 -15.75 -5.16 3.54
N ASN A 196 -16.49 -5.90 4.37
CA ASN A 196 -17.89 -5.66 4.67
C ASN A 196 -18.74 -5.42 3.40
N ARG A 197 -19.36 -4.24 3.29
CA ARG A 197 -20.22 -3.89 2.17
C ARG A 197 -19.44 -3.83 0.86
N ASP A 198 -18.30 -3.15 0.84
CA ASP A 198 -17.47 -3.03 -0.36
C ASP A 198 -17.03 -4.41 -0.89
N GLY A 199 -16.63 -5.32 0.02
CA GLY A 199 -16.30 -6.70 -0.35
C GLY A 199 -17.50 -7.47 -0.90
N ARG A 200 -18.67 -7.34 -0.28
CA ARG A 200 -19.89 -8.01 -0.76
C ARG A 200 -20.39 -7.47 -2.11
N GLU A 201 -20.17 -6.18 -2.39
CA GLU A 201 -20.52 -5.58 -3.69
C GLU A 201 -19.63 -6.09 -4.81
N LEU A 202 -18.39 -6.51 -4.52
CA LEU A 202 -17.51 -7.16 -5.48
C LEU A 202 -17.94 -8.58 -5.83
N GLY A 203 -18.77 -9.22 -5.01
CA GLY A 203 -19.37 -10.52 -5.28
C GLY A 203 -18.44 -11.72 -5.04
N GLU A 204 -17.35 -11.55 -4.30
CA GLU A 204 -16.41 -12.63 -3.98
C GLU A 204 -16.07 -12.65 -2.49
#